data_018e2dcbbb29238f63d2d9c7921d290b
#
_entry.id   018e2dcbbb29238f63d2d9c7921d290b
#
_cell.length_a   1.000
_cell.length_b   1.000
_cell.length_c   1.000
_cell.angle_alpha   90.00
_cell.angle_beta   90.00
_cell.angle_gamma   90.00
#
_symmetry.space_group_name_H-M   'P 1'
#
loop_
_entity.id
_entity.type
_entity.pdbx_description
1 polymer ?
#
loop_
_entity_poly.entity_id
_entity_poly.type
_entity_poly.pdbx_seq_one_letter_code
_entity_poly.pdbx_strand_id
1 'polypeptide(L)'
;MNSLQFWNNFQKPTKFLYLFSLIILSISLIIFGLAYFKGLENVIHWDVLSELGEVPIVLDQFKVGEETLSIPAKTFTVTEQFVASPMAINTLGNYLFLGLFITGFMLILSAITALRRFWYFIFIGSVILLIVTFNLGLVFNFSDNYINIGAIILYIGTSYFFHAFRPDIDILKRFFTFFFISVIVGVSIYYFSKVTNPFLLLSSYRTSGAMLLSVGFIFLISYEIINGFLIITTSTKGTKQLLNFLIISFIYLVNVLLIFLYNNKTIDWNMIYLSPFLLLIISIILGIWGFKQRRNLSIEVMDFEESGAFIYVGLGIITLATCGLAFATGNDPMVEVFEDAVTYSHLAMGIMFLAYVILNFSSLFRDGLEVHKVVFKPFRYPIWMFRIMALIMVGGLLLFIDFFPTRQFSAASYNALGDYYTTEKDYKFAEIEYKIALSYEPRNHKTNYALASLALNQGDNETAGVYFRKATAKNPSPFDYEGLSRSLSDGDQFFNAIFVLKEGVQKFPKSGELQNNLAHLYNKSKLPDSTLIYYELATKNAKKPEVPSSNLLAFWANNLKDTGIEEIGRAHV
;
A
#
# COMPACT_ATOMS: atom_id res chain seq x y z
N MET A 1 29.56 -20.04 1.95
CA MET A 1 28.22 -20.31 2.50
C MET A 1 28.06 -19.97 3.98
N ASN A 2 29.11 -19.93 4.81
CA ASN A 2 29.00 -19.63 6.25
C ASN A 2 28.75 -18.16 6.64
N SER A 3 28.70 -17.22 5.70
CA SER A 3 28.45 -15.79 5.97
C SER A 3 26.99 -15.43 6.15
N LEU A 4 26.07 -16.26 5.63
CA LEU A 4 24.63 -16.03 5.67
C LEU A 4 24.02 -16.26 7.07
N GLN A 5 24.65 -17.10 7.90
CA GLN A 5 24.11 -17.47 9.19
C GLN A 5 24.91 -16.85 10.35
N PHE A 6 25.12 -15.53 10.30
CA PHE A 6 25.83 -14.80 11.37
C PHE A 6 25.19 -15.01 12.75
N TRP A 7 23.88 -15.23 12.81
CA TRP A 7 23.12 -15.50 14.04
C TRP A 7 23.46 -16.85 14.71
N ASN A 8 24.23 -17.72 14.04
CA ASN A 8 24.69 -18.94 14.72
C ASN A 8 25.68 -18.67 15.85
N ASN A 9 26.28 -17.48 15.87
CA ASN A 9 27.19 -17.03 16.92
C ASN A 9 26.41 -16.46 18.13
N PHE A 10 25.12 -16.22 17.99
CA PHE A 10 24.29 -15.68 19.08
C PHE A 10 24.08 -16.73 20.19
N GLN A 11 23.89 -16.26 21.40
CA GLN A 11 23.44 -17.12 22.51
C GLN A 11 22.06 -17.72 22.16
N LYS A 12 21.77 -18.91 22.69
CA LYS A 12 20.52 -19.63 22.37
C LYS A 12 19.25 -18.78 22.50
N PRO A 13 19.03 -17.98 23.58
CA PRO A 13 17.83 -17.14 23.70
C PRO A 13 17.77 -16.05 22.63
N THR A 14 18.88 -15.36 22.38
CA THR A 14 18.99 -14.30 21.37
C THR A 14 18.77 -14.85 19.96
N LYS A 15 19.35 -16.03 19.65
CA LYS A 15 19.15 -16.71 18.38
C LYS A 15 17.67 -17.06 18.16
N PHE A 16 17.00 -17.59 19.20
CA PHE A 16 15.58 -17.92 19.11
C PHE A 16 14.74 -16.68 18.80
N LEU A 17 14.95 -15.57 19.52
CA LEU A 17 14.24 -14.31 19.27
C LEU A 17 14.53 -13.76 17.87
N TYR A 18 15.78 -13.88 17.40
CA TYR A 18 16.14 -13.41 16.05
C TYR A 18 15.45 -14.22 14.96
N LEU A 19 15.44 -15.54 15.06
CA LEU A 19 14.72 -16.41 14.12
C LEU A 19 13.22 -16.14 14.14
N PHE A 20 12.64 -15.95 15.34
CA PHE A 20 11.24 -15.54 15.47
C PHE A 20 10.97 -14.18 14.80
N SER A 21 11.85 -13.21 14.97
CA SER A 21 11.71 -11.89 14.32
C SER A 21 11.81 -11.96 12.80
N LEU A 22 12.62 -12.88 12.23
CA LEU A 22 12.66 -13.15 10.80
C LEU A 22 11.37 -13.78 10.26
N ILE A 23 10.73 -14.64 11.06
CA ILE A 23 9.41 -15.20 10.71
C ILE A 23 8.37 -14.06 10.65
N ILE A 24 8.36 -13.16 11.66
CA ILE A 24 7.45 -12.00 11.65
C ILE A 24 7.73 -11.08 10.46
N LEU A 25 8.99 -10.85 10.11
CA LEU A 25 9.35 -10.08 8.90
C LEU A 25 8.81 -10.75 7.63
N SER A 26 8.90 -12.08 7.54
CA SER A 26 8.35 -12.83 6.41
C SER A 26 6.82 -12.76 6.37
N ILE A 27 6.14 -12.81 7.50
CA ILE A 27 4.70 -12.61 7.61
C ILE A 27 4.32 -11.19 7.15
N SER A 28 5.08 -10.18 7.59
CA SER A 28 4.85 -8.79 7.15
C SER A 28 5.00 -8.64 5.64
N LEU A 29 5.98 -9.33 5.04
CA LEU A 29 6.17 -9.36 3.59
C LEU A 29 5.00 -10.04 2.86
N ILE A 30 4.49 -11.15 3.40
CA ILE A 30 3.34 -11.85 2.83
C ILE A 30 2.08 -10.97 2.90
N ILE A 31 1.80 -10.34 4.04
CA ILE A 31 0.65 -9.44 4.22
C ILE A 31 0.75 -8.26 3.26
N PHE A 32 1.93 -7.64 3.16
CA PHE A 32 2.19 -6.58 2.18
C PHE A 32 1.94 -7.07 0.75
N GLY A 33 2.48 -8.24 0.36
CA GLY A 33 2.29 -8.81 -0.98
C GLY A 33 0.82 -9.09 -1.30
N LEU A 34 0.06 -9.67 -0.38
CA LEU A 34 -1.37 -9.91 -0.55
C LEU A 34 -2.15 -8.61 -0.75
N ALA A 35 -1.86 -7.57 0.05
CA ALA A 35 -2.49 -6.27 -0.10
C ALA A 35 -2.11 -5.59 -1.43
N TYR A 36 -0.84 -5.67 -1.83
CA TYR A 36 -0.32 -5.12 -3.09
C TYR A 36 -1.02 -5.73 -4.32
N PHE A 37 -1.09 -7.08 -4.40
CA PHE A 37 -1.68 -7.76 -5.56
C PHE A 37 -3.20 -7.62 -5.63
N LYS A 38 -3.87 -7.45 -4.50
CA LYS A 38 -5.31 -7.21 -4.45
C LYS A 38 -5.67 -5.76 -4.85
N GLY A 39 -4.78 -4.80 -4.63
CA GLY A 39 -4.95 -3.41 -5.03
C GLY A 39 -6.24 -2.78 -4.49
N LEU A 40 -7.01 -2.09 -5.34
CA LEU A 40 -8.26 -1.43 -4.96
C LEU A 40 -9.36 -2.39 -4.50
N GLU A 41 -9.29 -3.68 -4.87
CA GLU A 41 -10.24 -4.69 -4.39
C GLU A 41 -10.11 -4.98 -2.87
N ASN A 42 -9.11 -4.43 -2.19
CA ASN A 42 -9.08 -4.40 -0.73
C ASN A 42 -10.20 -3.56 -0.12
N VAL A 43 -10.69 -2.55 -0.84
CA VAL A 43 -11.59 -1.52 -0.33
C VAL A 43 -12.84 -1.28 -1.18
N ILE A 44 -12.87 -1.72 -2.44
CA ILE A 44 -14.01 -1.56 -3.35
C ILE A 44 -14.33 -2.92 -3.96
N HIS A 45 -15.62 -3.27 -4.01
CA HIS A 45 -16.08 -4.55 -4.57
C HIS A 45 -17.18 -4.31 -5.61
N TRP A 46 -17.42 -5.32 -6.44
CA TRP A 46 -18.57 -5.35 -7.32
C TRP A 46 -19.76 -5.99 -6.59
N ASP A 47 -20.82 -5.21 -6.42
CA ASP A 47 -22.13 -5.69 -6.02
C ASP A 47 -22.98 -5.90 -7.28
N VAL A 48 -24.09 -6.63 -7.14
CA VAL A 48 -25.03 -6.90 -8.24
C VAL A 48 -26.39 -6.32 -7.86
N LEU A 49 -26.89 -5.44 -8.70
CA LEU A 49 -28.25 -4.90 -8.61
C LEU A 49 -29.13 -5.58 -9.62
N SER A 50 -30.21 -6.23 -9.16
CA SER A 50 -31.19 -6.91 -10.00
C SER A 50 -32.42 -6.05 -10.23
N GLU A 51 -32.83 -5.90 -11.47
CA GLU A 51 -34.04 -5.21 -11.91
C GLU A 51 -35.02 -6.20 -12.53
N LEU A 52 -36.32 -6.11 -12.18
CA LEU A 52 -37.38 -6.88 -12.78
C LEU A 52 -37.95 -6.14 -13.99
N GLY A 53 -37.88 -6.78 -15.15
CA GLY A 53 -38.53 -6.33 -16.39
C GLY A 53 -39.81 -7.14 -16.68
N GLU A 54 -40.89 -6.49 -17.01
CA GLU A 54 -42.12 -7.18 -17.48
C GLU A 54 -41.98 -7.50 -18.96
N VAL A 55 -42.29 -8.75 -19.35
CA VAL A 55 -42.31 -9.22 -20.72
C VAL A 55 -43.70 -9.73 -21.06
N PRO A 56 -44.37 -9.19 -22.10
CA PRO A 56 -45.64 -9.73 -22.57
C PRO A 56 -45.39 -11.06 -23.28
N ILE A 57 -46.09 -12.08 -22.85
CA ILE A 57 -46.10 -13.39 -23.50
C ILE A 57 -47.53 -13.73 -23.97
N VAL A 58 -47.62 -14.60 -24.95
CA VAL A 58 -48.90 -15.19 -25.35
C VAL A 58 -49.05 -16.49 -24.58
N LEU A 59 -50.01 -16.54 -23.65
CA LEU A 59 -50.25 -17.69 -22.80
C LEU A 59 -50.90 -18.83 -23.61
N ASP A 60 -51.84 -18.48 -24.47
CA ASP A 60 -52.54 -19.44 -25.34
C ASP A 60 -53.07 -18.75 -26.60
N GLN A 61 -53.25 -19.53 -27.68
CA GLN A 61 -53.83 -19.06 -28.93
C GLN A 61 -54.91 -20.03 -29.38
N PHE A 62 -56.07 -19.48 -29.68
CA PHE A 62 -57.16 -20.29 -30.22
C PHE A 62 -57.80 -19.62 -31.45
N LYS A 63 -58.29 -20.45 -32.37
CA LYS A 63 -58.95 -19.97 -33.59
C LYS A 63 -60.46 -19.83 -33.39
N VAL A 64 -60.97 -18.64 -33.75
CA VAL A 64 -62.41 -18.35 -33.79
C VAL A 64 -62.74 -17.96 -35.23
N GLY A 65 -63.22 -18.93 -36.01
CA GLY A 65 -63.41 -18.74 -37.43
C GLY A 65 -62.09 -18.67 -38.21
N GLU A 66 -61.84 -17.59 -38.94
CA GLU A 66 -60.61 -17.36 -39.67
C GLU A 66 -59.60 -16.51 -38.83
N GLU A 67 -60.01 -15.97 -37.68
CA GLU A 67 -59.18 -15.15 -36.82
C GLU A 67 -58.51 -15.98 -35.71
N THR A 68 -57.22 -15.64 -35.41
CA THR A 68 -56.48 -16.22 -34.30
C THR A 68 -56.49 -15.23 -33.14
N LEU A 69 -57.17 -15.58 -32.05
CA LEU A 69 -57.17 -14.79 -30.81
C LEU A 69 -56.08 -15.33 -29.90
N SER A 70 -55.32 -14.39 -29.30
CA SER A 70 -54.27 -14.70 -28.32
C SER A 70 -54.65 -14.18 -26.93
N ILE A 71 -54.40 -14.98 -25.92
CA ILE A 71 -54.53 -14.57 -24.51
C ILE A 71 -53.20 -14.00 -24.07
N PRO A 72 -53.08 -12.67 -23.89
CA PRO A 72 -51.85 -12.08 -23.42
C PRO A 72 -51.66 -12.30 -21.91
N ALA A 73 -50.47 -12.64 -21.51
CA ALA A 73 -50.05 -12.69 -20.11
C ALA A 73 -48.74 -11.88 -19.91
N LYS A 74 -48.39 -11.63 -18.69
CA LYS A 74 -47.11 -10.99 -18.35
C LYS A 74 -46.21 -11.99 -17.64
N THR A 75 -44.99 -12.09 -18.06
CA THR A 75 -43.92 -12.77 -17.32
C THR A 75 -42.84 -11.76 -16.93
N PHE A 76 -41.88 -12.19 -16.14
CA PHE A 76 -40.83 -11.32 -15.67
C PHE A 76 -39.47 -11.86 -16.11
N THR A 77 -38.60 -10.96 -16.53
CA THR A 77 -37.18 -11.24 -16.73
C THR A 77 -36.40 -10.47 -15.68
N VAL A 78 -35.31 -11.05 -15.20
CA VAL A 78 -34.37 -10.39 -14.31
C VAL A 78 -33.21 -9.90 -15.16
N THR A 79 -32.89 -8.62 -15.05
CA THR A 79 -31.67 -8.02 -15.60
C THR A 79 -30.80 -7.52 -14.46
N GLU A 80 -29.51 -7.70 -14.58
CA GLU A 80 -28.55 -7.44 -13.50
C GLU A 80 -27.47 -6.47 -13.95
N GLN A 81 -27.13 -5.54 -13.07
CA GLN A 81 -26.05 -4.58 -13.26
C GLN A 81 -24.99 -4.78 -12.20
N PHE A 82 -23.72 -4.61 -12.57
CA PHE A 82 -22.65 -4.50 -11.60
C PHE A 82 -22.62 -3.08 -11.03
N VAL A 83 -22.56 -2.98 -9.73
CA VAL A 83 -22.51 -1.71 -9.01
C VAL A 83 -21.24 -1.66 -8.18
N ALA A 84 -20.47 -0.59 -8.32
CA ALA A 84 -19.32 -0.36 -7.48
C ALA A 84 -19.78 -0.07 -6.04
N SER A 85 -19.28 -0.86 -5.08
CA SER A 85 -19.61 -0.64 -3.67
C SER A 85 -19.08 0.70 -3.17
N PRO A 86 -19.67 1.28 -2.13
CA PRO A 86 -18.98 2.32 -1.35
C PRO A 86 -17.62 1.81 -0.88
N MET A 87 -16.67 2.73 -0.67
CA MET A 87 -15.35 2.35 -0.19
C MET A 87 -15.44 1.72 1.20
N ALA A 88 -15.09 0.44 1.30
CA ALA A 88 -15.06 -0.29 2.55
C ALA A 88 -13.81 0.05 3.35
N ILE A 89 -13.93 0.14 4.67
CA ILE A 89 -12.79 0.35 5.56
C ILE A 89 -12.22 -1.00 5.96
N ASN A 90 -10.96 -1.24 5.62
CA ASN A 90 -10.27 -2.49 5.96
C ASN A 90 -9.77 -2.48 7.41
N THR A 91 -10.65 -2.76 8.35
CA THR A 91 -10.33 -2.78 9.79
C THR A 91 -9.31 -3.87 10.13
N LEU A 92 -9.37 -5.03 9.46
CA LEU A 92 -8.39 -6.11 9.66
C LEU A 92 -6.98 -5.64 9.28
N GLY A 93 -6.83 -4.95 8.15
CA GLY A 93 -5.54 -4.37 7.72
C GLY A 93 -4.96 -3.42 8.76
N ASN A 94 -5.81 -2.57 9.35
CA ASN A 94 -5.43 -1.66 10.43
C ASN A 94 -4.97 -2.39 11.70
N TYR A 95 -5.67 -3.44 12.13
CA TYR A 95 -5.27 -4.22 13.32
C TYR A 95 -3.99 -5.01 13.09
N LEU A 96 -3.82 -5.62 11.92
CA LEU A 96 -2.58 -6.30 11.54
C LEU A 96 -1.39 -5.34 11.52
N PHE A 97 -1.57 -4.16 10.93
CA PHE A 97 -0.56 -3.11 10.97
C PHE A 97 -0.18 -2.75 12.41
N LEU A 98 -1.15 -2.48 13.27
CA LEU A 98 -0.88 -2.09 14.66
C LEU A 98 -0.12 -3.18 15.42
N GLY A 99 -0.51 -4.46 15.27
CA GLY A 99 0.18 -5.59 15.89
C GLY A 99 1.62 -5.74 15.42
N LEU A 100 1.86 -5.63 14.11
CA LEU A 100 3.20 -5.70 13.53
C LEU A 100 4.05 -4.48 13.93
N PHE A 101 3.45 -3.28 13.93
CA PHE A 101 4.11 -2.06 14.37
C PHE A 101 4.58 -2.17 15.82
N ILE A 102 3.71 -2.59 16.74
CA ILE A 102 4.06 -2.80 18.16
C ILE A 102 5.16 -3.84 18.30
N THR A 103 5.10 -4.94 17.53
CA THR A 103 6.14 -5.97 17.56
C THR A 103 7.50 -5.43 17.10
N GLY A 104 7.54 -4.72 15.98
CA GLY A 104 8.75 -4.03 15.51
C GLY A 104 9.28 -3.01 16.51
N PHE A 105 8.39 -2.22 17.10
CA PHE A 105 8.71 -1.24 18.14
C PHE A 105 9.36 -1.89 19.38
N MET A 106 8.81 -3.01 19.87
CA MET A 106 9.37 -3.75 21.02
C MET A 106 10.76 -4.32 20.70
N LEU A 107 10.98 -4.84 19.49
CA LEU A 107 12.31 -5.30 19.05
C LEU A 107 13.32 -4.16 19.06
N ILE A 108 12.95 -3.02 18.48
CA ILE A 108 13.81 -1.82 18.42
C ILE A 108 14.10 -1.32 19.82
N LEU A 109 13.08 -1.18 20.67
CA LEU A 109 13.25 -0.66 22.03
C LEU A 109 14.13 -1.58 22.87
N SER A 110 13.96 -2.90 22.75
CA SER A 110 14.81 -3.88 23.44
C SER A 110 16.27 -3.78 22.99
N ALA A 111 16.52 -3.56 21.70
CA ALA A 111 17.87 -3.42 21.16
C ALA A 111 18.52 -2.08 21.55
N ILE A 112 17.77 -0.99 21.59
CA ILE A 112 18.26 0.35 22.01
C ILE A 112 18.84 0.30 23.42
N THR A 113 18.28 -0.51 24.33
CA THR A 113 18.78 -0.62 25.71
C THR A 113 20.23 -1.11 25.81
N ALA A 114 20.75 -1.77 24.78
CA ALA A 114 22.13 -2.26 24.71
C ALA A 114 23.12 -1.28 24.05
N LEU A 115 22.65 -0.11 23.56
CA LEU A 115 23.51 0.89 22.96
C LEU A 115 24.41 1.58 23.97
N ARG A 116 25.53 2.15 23.50
CA ARG A 116 26.40 3.01 24.32
C ARG A 116 25.63 4.24 24.78
N ARG A 117 25.95 4.74 25.99
CA ARG A 117 25.19 5.78 26.71
C ARG A 117 24.81 7.00 25.85
N PHE A 118 25.71 7.56 25.08
CA PHE A 118 25.44 8.71 24.21
C PHE A 118 24.38 8.39 23.15
N TRP A 119 24.55 7.28 22.45
CA TRP A 119 23.62 6.84 21.40
C TRP A 119 22.29 6.36 21.96
N TYR A 120 22.30 5.75 23.15
CA TYR A 120 21.07 5.42 23.86
C TYR A 120 20.16 6.64 24.02
N PHE A 121 20.70 7.78 24.52
CA PHE A 121 19.90 8.99 24.70
C PHE A 121 19.39 9.59 23.38
N ILE A 122 20.16 9.53 22.31
CA ILE A 122 19.70 9.99 20.99
C ILE A 122 18.53 9.14 20.49
N PHE A 123 18.66 7.81 20.50
CA PHE A 123 17.61 6.91 20.01
C PHE A 123 16.37 6.92 20.92
N ILE A 124 16.56 7.02 22.23
CA ILE A 124 15.45 7.11 23.17
C ILE A 124 14.66 8.43 22.99
N GLY A 125 15.33 9.53 22.66
CA GLY A 125 14.68 10.77 22.28
C GLY A 125 13.76 10.59 21.08
N SER A 126 14.21 9.86 20.06
CA SER A 126 13.37 9.51 18.89
C SER A 126 12.18 8.62 19.27
N VAL A 127 12.35 7.69 20.22
CA VAL A 127 11.26 6.85 20.74
C VAL A 127 10.23 7.68 21.50
N ILE A 128 10.67 8.67 22.30
CA ILE A 128 9.78 9.59 23.01
C ILE A 128 8.93 10.37 21.99
N LEU A 129 9.56 10.93 20.96
CA LEU A 129 8.84 11.64 19.89
C LEU A 129 7.82 10.72 19.22
N LEU A 130 8.18 9.46 18.96
CA LEU A 130 7.26 8.49 18.37
C LEU A 130 6.05 8.22 19.29
N ILE A 131 6.26 7.99 20.60
CA ILE A 131 5.15 7.79 21.56
C ILE A 131 4.24 9.03 21.60
N VAL A 132 4.78 10.23 21.57
CA VAL A 132 4.02 11.48 21.54
C VAL A 132 3.14 11.56 20.27
N THR A 133 3.62 11.06 19.12
CA THR A 133 2.81 11.07 17.88
C THR A 133 1.58 10.18 17.97
N PHE A 134 1.56 9.13 18.78
CA PHE A 134 0.37 8.29 18.99
C PHE A 134 -0.75 8.99 19.74
N ASN A 135 -0.43 10.04 20.52
CA ASN A 135 -1.39 10.84 21.26
C ASN A 135 -2.48 10.01 22.00
N LEU A 136 -2.03 9.11 22.86
CA LEU A 136 -2.89 8.18 23.60
C LEU A 136 -4.01 8.89 24.40
N GLY A 137 -3.85 10.19 24.72
CA GLY A 137 -4.86 10.99 25.37
C GLY A 137 -6.19 11.04 24.62
N LEU A 138 -6.18 11.00 23.31
CA LEU A 138 -7.39 11.00 22.48
C LEU A 138 -8.28 9.77 22.72
N VAL A 139 -7.67 8.62 22.91
CA VAL A 139 -8.38 7.35 23.15
C VAL A 139 -9.20 7.40 24.43
N PHE A 140 -8.73 8.15 25.43
CA PHE A 140 -9.38 8.29 26.73
C PHE A 140 -10.21 9.59 26.86
N ASN A 141 -10.26 10.38 25.77
CA ASN A 141 -10.94 11.69 25.76
C ASN A 141 -10.44 12.67 26.83
N PHE A 142 -9.13 12.63 27.10
CA PHE A 142 -8.46 13.59 27.95
C PHE A 142 -7.79 14.67 27.12
N SER A 143 -8.06 15.93 27.43
CA SER A 143 -7.40 17.09 26.81
C SER A 143 -5.93 17.22 27.23
N ASP A 144 -5.56 16.60 28.35
CA ASP A 144 -4.24 16.72 28.96
C ASP A 144 -3.30 15.58 28.54
N ASN A 145 -2.01 15.87 28.46
CA ASN A 145 -0.97 14.93 28.03
C ASN A 145 -0.56 13.89 29.09
N TYR A 146 -1.28 13.78 30.23
CA TYR A 146 -0.91 12.88 31.33
C TYR A 146 -0.78 11.42 30.92
N ILE A 147 -1.63 10.94 30.02
CA ILE A 147 -1.57 9.54 29.56
C ILE A 147 -0.34 9.30 28.70
N ASN A 148 0.01 10.26 27.83
CA ASN A 148 1.26 10.16 27.05
C ASN A 148 2.47 10.16 27.97
N ILE A 149 2.48 11.01 29.00
CA ILE A 149 3.55 11.06 30.01
C ILE A 149 3.61 9.71 30.76
N GLY A 150 2.50 9.15 31.16
CA GLY A 150 2.43 7.83 31.80
C GLY A 150 3.01 6.72 30.92
N ALA A 151 2.66 6.69 29.64
CA ALA A 151 3.21 5.75 28.67
C ALA A 151 4.73 5.95 28.48
N ILE A 152 5.19 7.19 28.38
CA ILE A 152 6.62 7.52 28.31
C ILE A 152 7.34 7.00 29.55
N ILE A 153 6.85 7.31 30.75
CA ILE A 153 7.47 6.83 32.00
C ILE A 153 7.54 5.31 32.01
N LEU A 154 6.49 4.62 31.59
CA LEU A 154 6.42 3.16 31.60
C LEU A 154 7.43 2.52 30.63
N TYR A 155 7.44 2.95 29.37
CA TYR A 155 8.37 2.39 28.37
C TYR A 155 9.79 2.87 28.53
N ILE A 156 10.00 4.18 28.73
CA ILE A 156 11.34 4.74 28.82
C ILE A 156 11.97 4.48 30.19
N GLY A 157 11.20 4.52 31.28
CA GLY A 157 11.68 4.14 32.62
C GLY A 157 12.17 2.71 32.65
N THR A 158 11.40 1.76 32.07
CA THR A 158 11.81 0.37 31.93
C THR A 158 13.05 0.22 31.04
N SER A 159 13.09 0.95 29.91
CA SER A 159 14.24 0.96 29.02
C SER A 159 15.50 1.47 29.73
N TYR A 160 15.38 2.55 30.49
CA TYR A 160 16.49 3.10 31.26
C TYR A 160 16.94 2.15 32.38
N PHE A 161 16.02 1.46 33.04
CA PHE A 161 16.34 0.45 34.02
C PHE A 161 17.24 -0.65 33.43
N PHE A 162 16.89 -1.19 32.26
CA PHE A 162 17.74 -2.17 31.58
C PHE A 162 19.09 -1.59 31.16
N HIS A 163 19.10 -0.36 30.61
CA HIS A 163 20.33 0.27 30.14
C HIS A 163 21.31 0.59 31.28
N ALA A 164 20.81 1.17 32.39
CA ALA A 164 21.66 1.73 33.43
C ALA A 164 21.95 0.75 34.59
N PHE A 165 20.98 -0.12 34.94
CA PHE A 165 21.08 -0.92 36.15
C PHE A 165 21.22 -2.43 35.88
N ARG A 166 20.68 -2.91 34.76
CA ARG A 166 20.67 -4.36 34.44
C ARG A 166 21.07 -4.65 32.99
N PRO A 167 22.27 -4.21 32.57
CA PRO A 167 22.78 -4.47 31.23
C PRO A 167 23.08 -5.95 30.97
N ASP A 168 23.19 -6.75 32.02
CA ASP A 168 23.43 -8.20 32.01
C ASP A 168 22.23 -9.05 31.54
N ILE A 169 21.01 -8.48 31.52
CA ILE A 169 19.81 -9.21 31.14
C ILE A 169 19.77 -9.42 29.63
N ASP A 170 19.47 -10.65 29.21
CA ASP A 170 19.32 -11.05 27.80
C ASP A 170 18.27 -10.21 27.06
N ILE A 171 18.50 -9.94 25.78
CA ILE A 171 17.58 -9.22 24.92
C ILE A 171 16.20 -9.87 24.82
N LEU A 172 16.12 -11.21 24.91
CA LEU A 172 14.86 -11.97 24.95
C LEU A 172 14.00 -11.59 26.17
N LYS A 173 14.60 -11.49 27.35
CA LYS A 173 13.89 -11.10 28.58
C LYS A 173 13.43 -9.64 28.50
N ARG A 174 14.25 -8.74 27.95
CA ARG A 174 13.87 -7.34 27.71
C ARG A 174 12.69 -7.25 26.76
N PHE A 175 12.70 -8.01 25.67
CA PHE A 175 11.60 -8.09 24.72
C PHE A 175 10.29 -8.55 25.38
N PHE A 176 10.32 -9.61 26.16
CA PHE A 176 9.13 -10.08 26.88
C PHE A 176 8.64 -9.08 27.92
N THR A 177 9.54 -8.33 28.58
CA THR A 177 9.12 -7.26 29.50
C THR A 177 8.34 -6.19 28.75
N PHE A 178 8.85 -5.70 27.59
CA PHE A 178 8.11 -4.74 26.76
C PHE A 178 6.83 -5.33 26.18
N PHE A 179 6.82 -6.62 25.85
CA PHE A 179 5.61 -7.31 25.42
C PHE A 179 4.53 -7.27 26.50
N PHE A 180 4.85 -7.64 27.74
CA PHE A 180 3.89 -7.60 28.85
C PHE A 180 3.43 -6.16 29.14
N ILE A 181 4.31 -5.18 29.08
CA ILE A 181 3.94 -3.76 29.18
C ILE A 181 2.93 -3.40 28.09
N SER A 182 3.21 -3.78 26.84
CA SER A 182 2.31 -3.48 25.71
C SER A 182 0.96 -4.18 25.84
N VAL A 183 0.94 -5.40 26.37
CA VAL A 183 -0.33 -6.11 26.67
C VAL A 183 -1.10 -5.38 27.76
N ILE A 184 -0.45 -4.97 28.86
CA ILE A 184 -1.12 -4.20 29.95
C ILE A 184 -1.69 -2.89 29.38
N VAL A 185 -0.92 -2.14 28.59
CA VAL A 185 -1.38 -0.91 27.96
C VAL A 185 -2.56 -1.19 27.02
N GLY A 186 -2.48 -2.24 26.19
CA GLY A 186 -3.56 -2.65 25.29
C GLY A 186 -4.84 -3.03 26.04
N VAL A 187 -4.72 -3.81 27.11
CA VAL A 187 -5.85 -4.18 27.97
C VAL A 187 -6.45 -2.92 28.64
N SER A 188 -5.60 -2.01 29.11
CA SER A 188 -6.06 -0.74 29.69
C SER A 188 -6.82 0.10 28.66
N ILE A 189 -6.31 0.20 27.42
CA ILE A 189 -7.00 0.88 26.32
C ILE A 189 -8.36 0.22 26.06
N TYR A 190 -8.44 -1.11 25.99
CA TYR A 190 -9.67 -1.82 25.73
C TYR A 190 -10.77 -1.55 26.77
N TYR A 191 -10.42 -1.58 28.06
CA TYR A 191 -11.41 -1.44 29.15
C TYR A 191 -11.72 0.02 29.52
N PHE A 192 -10.79 0.94 29.41
CA PHE A 192 -10.95 2.30 29.89
C PHE A 192 -11.10 3.35 28.77
N SER A 193 -11.06 2.91 27.51
CA SER A 193 -11.31 3.82 26.40
C SER A 193 -12.73 4.38 26.43
N LYS A 194 -12.87 5.65 26.06
CA LYS A 194 -14.16 6.31 25.83
C LYS A 194 -14.56 6.34 24.35
N VAL A 195 -13.72 5.80 23.49
CA VAL A 195 -13.90 5.73 22.04
C VAL A 195 -14.35 4.32 21.68
N THR A 196 -15.27 4.18 20.73
CA THR A 196 -15.86 2.89 20.33
C THR A 196 -14.82 1.93 19.77
N ASN A 197 -13.94 2.41 18.89
CA ASN A 197 -12.90 1.62 18.22
C ASN A 197 -11.49 2.19 18.49
N PRO A 198 -10.95 2.05 19.73
CA PRO A 198 -9.70 2.71 20.12
C PRO A 198 -8.48 2.25 19.33
N PHE A 199 -8.40 0.96 18.98
CA PHE A 199 -7.26 0.43 18.21
C PHE A 199 -7.32 0.87 16.75
N LEU A 200 -8.51 1.05 16.19
CA LEU A 200 -8.66 1.63 14.85
C LEU A 200 -8.23 3.11 14.86
N LEU A 201 -8.63 3.86 15.89
CA LEU A 201 -8.18 5.24 16.06
C LEU A 201 -6.65 5.33 16.12
N LEU A 202 -6.00 4.46 16.93
CA LEU A 202 -4.54 4.45 17.06
C LEU A 202 -3.83 4.08 15.75
N SER A 203 -4.41 3.19 14.95
CA SER A 203 -3.84 2.80 13.64
C SER A 203 -4.06 3.87 12.56
N SER A 204 -5.10 4.69 12.68
CA SER A 204 -5.47 5.73 11.70
C SER A 204 -4.94 7.10 12.09
N TYR A 205 -4.91 7.41 13.39
CA TYR A 205 -4.49 8.71 13.88
C TYR A 205 -2.98 8.87 13.74
N ARG A 206 -2.58 9.83 12.88
CA ARG A 206 -1.19 10.18 12.64
C ARG A 206 -0.28 8.98 12.33
N THR A 207 -0.61 8.23 11.29
CA THR A 207 0.29 7.25 10.66
C THR A 207 1.67 7.83 10.31
N SER A 208 1.81 9.15 10.45
CA SER A 208 3.02 9.94 10.18
C SER A 208 4.27 9.41 10.89
N GLY A 209 4.19 8.96 12.14
CA GLY A 209 5.34 8.40 12.86
C GLY A 209 5.88 7.12 12.22
N ALA A 210 4.98 6.20 11.87
CA ALA A 210 5.33 4.96 11.17
C ALA A 210 5.87 5.23 9.77
N MET A 211 5.28 6.18 9.03
CA MET A 211 5.75 6.60 7.71
C MET A 211 7.16 7.20 7.78
N LEU A 212 7.44 8.09 8.73
CA LEU A 212 8.78 8.69 8.91
C LEU A 212 9.85 7.65 9.24
N LEU A 213 9.55 6.69 10.14
CA LEU A 213 10.47 5.59 10.43
C LEU A 213 10.73 4.75 9.18
N SER A 214 9.70 4.47 8.40
CA SER A 214 9.80 3.68 7.18
C SER A 214 10.63 4.41 6.11
N VAL A 215 10.38 5.70 5.87
CA VAL A 215 11.17 6.53 4.93
C VAL A 215 12.63 6.59 5.36
N GLY A 216 12.90 6.78 6.66
CA GLY A 216 14.26 6.75 7.20
C GLY A 216 14.94 5.40 6.98
N PHE A 217 14.24 4.28 7.19
CA PHE A 217 14.78 2.95 6.93
C PHE A 217 15.04 2.72 5.44
N ILE A 218 14.11 3.09 4.56
CA ILE A 218 14.26 3.01 3.11
C ILE A 218 15.53 3.75 2.67
N PHE A 219 15.74 4.97 3.16
CA PHE A 219 16.94 5.74 2.87
C PHE A 219 18.20 5.01 3.32
N LEU A 220 18.21 4.42 4.50
CA LEU A 220 19.38 3.72 5.03
C LEU A 220 19.78 2.47 4.26
N ILE A 221 18.82 1.76 3.65
CA ILE A 221 19.07 0.49 2.94
C ILE A 221 19.18 0.64 1.42
N SER A 222 18.91 1.82 0.85
CA SER A 222 18.79 2.02 -0.59
C SER A 222 20.08 1.81 -1.39
N TYR A 223 21.26 1.82 -0.75
CA TYR A 223 22.53 1.49 -1.42
C TYR A 223 22.80 -0.02 -1.54
N GLU A 224 21.99 -0.87 -0.91
CA GLU A 224 22.26 -2.32 -0.83
C GLU A 224 22.27 -3.02 -2.19
N ILE A 225 21.49 -2.54 -3.16
CA ILE A 225 21.49 -3.09 -4.50
C ILE A 225 22.86 -2.88 -5.17
N ILE A 226 23.42 -1.68 -5.09
CA ILE A 226 24.75 -1.37 -5.64
C ILE A 226 25.85 -2.12 -4.87
N ASN A 227 25.69 -2.26 -3.54
CA ASN A 227 26.55 -3.12 -2.74
C ASN A 227 26.48 -4.59 -3.20
N GLY A 228 25.30 -5.09 -3.55
CA GLY A 228 25.11 -6.41 -4.16
C GLY A 228 25.87 -6.55 -5.48
N PHE A 229 25.81 -5.54 -6.35
CA PHE A 229 26.59 -5.52 -7.59
C PHE A 229 28.10 -5.53 -7.33
N LEU A 230 28.56 -4.79 -6.33
CA LEU A 230 29.95 -4.82 -5.90
C LEU A 230 30.38 -6.22 -5.47
N ILE A 231 29.56 -6.91 -4.68
CA ILE A 231 29.85 -8.28 -4.24
C ILE A 231 29.96 -9.22 -5.46
N ILE A 232 28.98 -9.21 -6.35
CA ILE A 232 28.93 -10.08 -7.52
C ILE A 232 30.15 -9.85 -8.41
N THR A 233 30.48 -8.60 -8.71
CA THR A 233 31.55 -8.25 -9.64
C THR A 233 32.95 -8.45 -9.08
N THR A 234 33.14 -8.40 -7.76
CA THR A 234 34.47 -8.54 -7.11
C THR A 234 34.68 -9.90 -6.45
N SER A 235 33.68 -10.80 -6.44
CA SER A 235 33.84 -12.18 -5.95
C SER A 235 34.59 -13.09 -6.91
N THR A 236 34.62 -12.74 -8.19
CA THR A 236 35.32 -13.48 -9.22
C THR A 236 36.65 -12.78 -9.56
N LYS A 237 37.75 -13.53 -9.59
CA LYS A 237 39.05 -12.99 -10.02
C LYS A 237 39.01 -12.66 -11.51
N GLY A 238 39.17 -11.40 -11.87
CA GLY A 238 39.13 -10.94 -13.25
C GLY A 238 39.67 -9.53 -13.42
N THR A 239 40.19 -9.22 -14.61
CA THR A 239 40.82 -7.92 -14.93
C THR A 239 39.81 -6.79 -15.19
N LYS A 240 38.52 -7.10 -15.35
CA LYS A 240 37.48 -6.12 -15.72
C LYS A 240 36.45 -5.85 -14.58
N GLN A 241 36.82 -6.14 -13.33
CA GLN A 241 35.89 -6.00 -12.17
C GLN A 241 35.31 -4.59 -12.05
N LEU A 242 36.15 -3.55 -12.14
CA LEU A 242 35.71 -2.17 -12.08
C LEU A 242 34.75 -1.81 -13.21
N LEU A 243 35.10 -2.19 -14.45
CA LEU A 243 34.26 -1.88 -15.62
C LEU A 243 32.89 -2.54 -15.51
N ASN A 244 32.85 -3.83 -15.13
CA ASN A 244 31.61 -4.56 -14.95
C ASN A 244 30.74 -3.92 -13.82
N PHE A 245 31.35 -3.54 -12.70
CA PHE A 245 30.67 -2.86 -11.62
C PHE A 245 30.08 -1.52 -12.08
N LEU A 246 30.84 -0.72 -12.82
CA LEU A 246 30.39 0.56 -13.35
C LEU A 246 29.22 0.40 -14.33
N ILE A 247 29.32 -0.53 -15.27
CA ILE A 247 28.27 -0.76 -16.29
C ILE A 247 26.95 -1.17 -15.62
N ILE A 248 26.98 -2.18 -14.74
CA ILE A 248 25.76 -2.67 -14.08
C ILE A 248 25.15 -1.59 -13.18
N SER A 249 25.97 -0.89 -12.40
CA SER A 249 25.51 0.21 -11.53
C SER A 249 24.95 1.37 -12.34
N PHE A 250 25.56 1.70 -13.49
CA PHE A 250 25.06 2.77 -14.37
C PHE A 250 23.70 2.41 -14.99
N ILE A 251 23.55 1.20 -15.53
CA ILE A 251 22.28 0.71 -16.08
C ILE A 251 21.16 0.77 -15.02
N TYR A 252 21.47 0.33 -13.80
CA TYR A 252 20.54 0.40 -12.68
C TYR A 252 20.15 1.84 -12.34
N LEU A 253 21.12 2.75 -12.20
CA LEU A 253 20.86 4.15 -11.85
C LEU A 253 20.09 4.88 -12.95
N VAL A 254 20.37 4.59 -14.22
CA VAL A 254 19.58 5.11 -15.37
C VAL A 254 18.14 4.61 -15.27
N ASN A 255 17.92 3.33 -14.94
CA ASN A 255 16.57 2.81 -14.76
C ASN A 255 15.83 3.52 -13.63
N VAL A 256 16.47 3.71 -12.46
CA VAL A 256 15.86 4.46 -11.33
C VAL A 256 15.57 5.92 -11.72
N LEU A 257 16.46 6.55 -12.48
CA LEU A 257 16.24 7.91 -13.01
C LEU A 257 15.05 7.96 -13.97
N LEU A 258 14.88 6.96 -14.83
CA LEU A 258 13.70 6.89 -15.71
C LEU A 258 12.41 6.73 -14.93
N ILE A 259 12.40 5.92 -13.86
CA ILE A 259 11.25 5.82 -12.95
C ILE A 259 10.94 7.18 -12.30
N PHE A 260 11.97 7.90 -11.84
CA PHE A 260 11.81 9.24 -11.29
C PHE A 260 11.17 10.20 -12.30
N LEU A 261 11.67 10.24 -13.53
CA LEU A 261 11.15 11.12 -14.59
C LEU A 261 9.73 10.75 -15.02
N TYR A 262 9.42 9.45 -15.07
CA TYR A 262 8.09 8.94 -15.38
C TYR A 262 7.07 9.30 -14.28
N ASN A 263 7.39 9.07 -13.01
CA ASN A 263 6.51 9.39 -11.89
C ASN A 263 6.22 10.90 -11.82
N ASN A 264 7.20 11.74 -12.18
CA ASN A 264 7.03 13.21 -12.25
C ASN A 264 6.43 13.68 -13.58
N LYS A 265 5.95 12.77 -14.46
CA LYS A 265 5.33 13.10 -15.75
C LYS A 265 6.21 13.97 -16.66
N THR A 266 7.52 13.88 -16.50
CA THR A 266 8.50 14.54 -17.38
C THR A 266 8.66 13.78 -18.69
N ILE A 267 8.47 12.44 -18.65
CA ILE A 267 8.46 11.54 -19.79
C ILE A 267 7.22 10.66 -19.75
N ASP A 268 6.65 10.35 -20.92
CA ASP A 268 5.43 9.52 -21.03
C ASP A 268 5.72 8.05 -21.37
N TRP A 269 6.96 7.69 -21.64
CA TRP A 269 7.34 6.35 -22.08
C TRP A 269 7.94 5.54 -20.94
N ASN A 270 7.54 4.26 -20.90
CA ASN A 270 7.92 3.29 -19.87
C ASN A 270 8.58 2.08 -20.54
N MET A 271 9.90 2.14 -20.77
CA MET A 271 10.62 1.04 -21.44
C MET A 271 10.84 -0.17 -20.55
N ILE A 272 11.32 0.03 -19.32
CA ILE A 272 11.57 -1.02 -18.34
C ILE A 272 11.15 -0.47 -16.97
N TYR A 273 9.95 -0.79 -16.57
CA TYR A 273 9.45 -0.38 -15.26
C TYR A 273 9.77 -1.45 -14.21
N LEU A 274 10.67 -1.12 -13.28
CA LEU A 274 10.84 -1.89 -12.04
C LEU A 274 10.02 -1.22 -10.94
N SER A 275 9.07 -1.97 -10.38
CA SER A 275 8.29 -1.44 -9.25
C SER A 275 9.21 -0.97 -8.12
N PRO A 276 9.04 0.25 -7.59
CA PRO A 276 9.78 0.74 -6.42
C PRO A 276 9.69 -0.23 -5.23
N PHE A 277 8.55 -0.87 -5.03
CA PHE A 277 8.37 -1.85 -3.96
C PHE A 277 9.21 -3.12 -4.16
N LEU A 278 9.47 -3.54 -5.41
CA LEU A 278 10.40 -4.62 -5.70
C LEU A 278 11.83 -4.23 -5.31
N LEU A 279 12.25 -3.00 -5.60
CA LEU A 279 13.56 -2.47 -5.18
C LEU A 279 13.68 -2.45 -3.66
N LEU A 280 12.62 -2.05 -2.96
CA LEU A 280 12.55 -2.08 -1.49
C LEU A 280 12.75 -3.49 -0.94
N ILE A 281 12.01 -4.48 -1.45
CA ILE A 281 12.10 -5.88 -1.00
C ILE A 281 13.52 -6.43 -1.24
N ILE A 282 14.08 -6.20 -2.43
CA ILE A 282 15.45 -6.63 -2.77
C ILE A 282 16.44 -5.98 -1.81
N SER A 283 16.31 -4.69 -1.51
CA SER A 283 17.20 -3.98 -0.59
C SER A 283 17.11 -4.51 0.84
N ILE A 284 15.90 -4.85 1.33
CA ILE A 284 15.72 -5.50 2.64
C ILE A 284 16.44 -6.84 2.69
N ILE A 285 16.27 -7.68 1.67
CA ILE A 285 16.89 -9.01 1.61
C ILE A 285 18.41 -8.90 1.52
N LEU A 286 18.92 -8.07 0.61
CA LEU A 286 20.36 -7.83 0.46
C LEU A 286 20.98 -7.25 1.72
N GLY A 287 20.24 -6.38 2.43
CA GLY A 287 20.68 -5.81 3.68
C GLY A 287 20.82 -6.84 4.81
N ILE A 288 19.97 -7.85 4.88
CA ILE A 288 20.13 -8.99 5.81
C ILE A 288 21.33 -9.83 5.38
N TRP A 289 21.46 -10.10 4.10
CA TRP A 289 22.56 -10.91 3.55
C TRP A 289 23.94 -10.25 3.77
N GLY A 290 24.06 -8.95 3.52
CA GLY A 290 25.29 -8.16 3.71
C GLY A 290 25.55 -7.72 5.16
N PHE A 291 24.73 -8.15 6.14
CA PHE A 291 24.75 -7.62 7.49
C PHE A 291 26.11 -7.76 8.18
N LYS A 292 26.74 -8.91 8.07
CA LYS A 292 28.06 -9.18 8.68
C LYS A 292 29.19 -8.27 8.15
N GLN A 293 29.12 -7.84 6.89
CA GLN A 293 30.13 -6.99 6.28
C GLN A 293 30.16 -5.58 6.88
N ARG A 294 29.02 -5.12 7.45
CA ARG A 294 28.83 -3.78 8.03
C ARG A 294 29.26 -3.67 9.48
N ARG A 295 29.69 -4.76 10.12
CA ARG A 295 30.12 -4.76 11.52
C ARG A 295 31.08 -3.61 11.86
N ASN A 296 32.04 -3.33 10.98
CA ASN A 296 33.06 -2.31 11.21
C ASN A 296 32.53 -0.87 11.12
N LEU A 297 31.36 -0.63 10.53
CA LEU A 297 30.76 0.70 10.41
C LEU A 297 30.16 1.23 11.73
N SER A 298 29.65 0.33 12.53
CA SER A 298 28.77 0.69 13.65
C SER A 298 29.32 0.27 15.01
N ILE A 299 30.55 -0.26 15.07
CA ILE A 299 31.14 -0.80 16.30
C ILE A 299 31.25 0.24 17.42
N GLU A 300 31.32 1.52 17.06
CA GLU A 300 31.36 2.62 18.04
C GLU A 300 29.97 2.97 18.59
N VAL A 301 28.89 2.63 17.86
CA VAL A 301 27.52 2.99 18.19
C VAL A 301 26.83 1.86 18.94
N MET A 302 26.94 0.65 18.41
CA MET A 302 26.21 -0.52 18.90
C MET A 302 26.99 -1.80 18.61
N ASP A 303 26.68 -2.87 19.32
CA ASP A 303 27.02 -4.21 18.86
C ASP A 303 26.19 -4.52 17.61
N PHE A 304 26.85 -4.43 16.47
CA PHE A 304 26.17 -4.55 15.19
C PHE A 304 25.63 -5.97 14.95
N GLU A 305 26.21 -7.00 15.53
CA GLU A 305 25.74 -8.38 15.34
C GLU A 305 24.45 -8.65 16.10
N GLU A 306 24.30 -8.15 17.34
CA GLU A 306 23.10 -8.38 18.15
C GLU A 306 22.10 -7.21 18.04
N SER A 307 22.42 -6.06 18.62
CA SER A 307 21.48 -4.93 18.69
C SER A 307 21.12 -4.38 17.31
N GLY A 308 22.09 -4.28 16.41
CA GLY A 308 21.87 -3.80 15.04
C GLY A 308 20.94 -4.74 14.24
N ALA A 309 21.05 -6.07 14.47
CA ALA A 309 20.19 -7.04 13.80
C ALA A 309 18.72 -6.87 14.17
N PHE A 310 18.41 -6.66 15.45
CA PHE A 310 17.03 -6.44 15.91
C PHE A 310 16.47 -5.08 15.49
N ILE A 311 17.28 -4.03 15.51
CA ILE A 311 16.88 -2.70 14.99
C ILE A 311 16.54 -2.82 13.49
N TYR A 312 17.40 -3.49 12.71
CA TYR A 312 17.19 -3.69 11.28
C TYR A 312 15.89 -4.44 10.97
N VAL A 313 15.69 -5.60 11.63
CA VAL A 313 14.49 -6.42 11.42
C VAL A 313 13.25 -5.69 11.93
N GLY A 314 13.32 -5.01 13.08
CA GLY A 314 12.22 -4.23 13.62
C GLY A 314 11.77 -3.10 12.68
N LEU A 315 12.72 -2.34 12.12
CA LEU A 315 12.42 -1.31 11.12
C LEU A 315 11.89 -1.91 9.83
N GLY A 316 12.41 -3.05 9.39
CA GLY A 316 11.89 -3.79 8.23
C GLY A 316 10.44 -4.24 8.42
N ILE A 317 10.09 -4.78 9.60
CA ILE A 317 8.71 -5.16 9.94
C ILE A 317 7.80 -3.92 9.89
N ILE A 318 8.18 -2.81 10.54
CA ILE A 318 7.40 -1.57 10.54
C ILE A 318 7.20 -1.07 9.11
N THR A 319 8.26 -1.05 8.29
CA THR A 319 8.20 -0.55 6.91
C THR A 319 7.26 -1.40 6.05
N LEU A 320 7.41 -2.73 6.08
CA LEU A 320 6.53 -3.63 5.32
C LEU A 320 5.08 -3.58 5.80
N ALA A 321 4.86 -3.47 7.13
CA ALA A 321 3.53 -3.32 7.70
C ALA A 321 2.87 -2.00 7.28
N THR A 322 3.65 -0.89 7.24
CA THR A 322 3.14 0.43 6.84
C THR A 322 2.84 0.48 5.34
N CYS A 323 3.71 -0.10 4.50
CA CYS A 323 3.42 -0.29 3.07
C CYS A 323 2.19 -1.18 2.86
N GLY A 324 2.06 -2.27 3.63
CA GLY A 324 0.88 -3.14 3.59
C GLY A 324 -0.40 -2.41 3.95
N LEU A 325 -0.37 -1.53 4.96
CA LEU A 325 -1.50 -0.69 5.34
C LEU A 325 -1.91 0.25 4.20
N ALA A 326 -0.95 0.88 3.51
CA ALA A 326 -1.23 1.79 2.40
C ALA A 326 -2.07 1.11 1.31
N PHE A 327 -1.70 -0.12 0.90
CA PHE A 327 -2.46 -0.90 -0.08
C PHE A 327 -3.76 -1.48 0.50
N ALA A 328 -3.73 -1.99 1.73
CA ALA A 328 -4.91 -2.56 2.37
C ALA A 328 -6.04 -1.55 2.58
N THR A 329 -5.72 -0.27 2.74
CA THR A 329 -6.68 0.83 2.89
C THR A 329 -6.93 1.60 1.60
N GLY A 330 -6.28 1.24 0.49
CA GLY A 330 -6.36 1.96 -0.78
C GLY A 330 -5.94 3.43 -0.68
N ASN A 331 -5.01 3.74 0.24
CA ASN A 331 -4.56 5.11 0.49
C ASN A 331 -3.46 5.49 -0.51
N ASP A 332 -3.86 5.89 -1.73
CA ASP A 332 -2.95 6.23 -2.82
C ASP A 332 -1.91 7.32 -2.47
N PRO A 333 -2.21 8.42 -1.73
CA PRO A 333 -1.16 9.33 -1.31
C PRO A 333 -0.08 8.66 -0.45
N MET A 334 -0.46 7.69 0.39
CA MET A 334 0.50 6.95 1.21
C MET A 334 1.37 6.00 0.37
N VAL A 335 0.78 5.34 -0.63
CA VAL A 335 1.51 4.51 -1.60
C VAL A 335 2.54 5.35 -2.35
N GLU A 336 2.12 6.51 -2.86
CA GLU A 336 2.99 7.42 -3.61
C GLU A 336 4.16 7.96 -2.77
N VAL A 337 3.93 8.30 -1.49
CA VAL A 337 5.01 8.68 -0.57
C VAL A 337 6.08 7.58 -0.49
N PHE A 338 5.70 6.31 -0.45
CA PHE A 338 6.66 5.20 -0.42
C PHE A 338 7.34 4.98 -1.77
N GLU A 339 6.62 5.09 -2.88
CA GLU A 339 7.21 5.01 -4.22
C GLU A 339 8.28 6.09 -4.42
N ASP A 340 7.97 7.31 -4.02
CA ASP A 340 8.89 8.44 -4.09
C ASP A 340 10.07 8.26 -3.12
N ALA A 341 9.81 7.83 -1.88
CA ALA A 341 10.87 7.58 -0.90
C ALA A 341 11.86 6.52 -1.40
N VAL A 342 11.37 5.43 -1.98
CA VAL A 342 12.22 4.39 -2.57
C VAL A 342 13.00 4.96 -3.76
N THR A 343 12.33 5.60 -4.71
CA THR A 343 12.94 6.10 -5.94
C THR A 343 14.02 7.14 -5.64
N TYR A 344 13.72 8.14 -4.81
CA TYR A 344 14.68 9.21 -4.49
C TYR A 344 15.85 8.71 -3.66
N SER A 345 15.56 7.81 -2.70
CA SER A 345 16.62 7.22 -1.88
C SER A 345 17.57 6.34 -2.69
N HIS A 346 17.04 5.50 -3.60
CA HIS A 346 17.87 4.63 -4.44
C HIS A 346 18.68 5.45 -5.45
N LEU A 347 18.12 6.52 -5.99
CA LEU A 347 18.86 7.43 -6.87
C LEU A 347 19.99 8.14 -6.11
N ALA A 348 19.67 8.81 -5.00
CA ALA A 348 20.64 9.60 -4.25
C ALA A 348 21.72 8.74 -3.58
N MET A 349 21.30 7.75 -2.79
CA MET A 349 22.25 6.86 -2.10
C MET A 349 23.00 5.97 -3.08
N GLY A 350 22.37 5.57 -4.19
CA GLY A 350 23.01 4.79 -5.23
C GLY A 350 24.18 5.56 -5.89
N ILE A 351 23.94 6.79 -6.32
CA ILE A 351 24.97 7.67 -6.88
C ILE A 351 26.08 7.92 -5.86
N MET A 352 25.73 8.25 -4.63
CA MET A 352 26.70 8.57 -3.58
C MET A 352 27.50 7.35 -3.13
N PHE A 353 26.89 6.16 -3.06
CA PHE A 353 27.62 4.93 -2.75
C PHE A 353 28.54 4.51 -3.90
N LEU A 354 28.10 4.67 -5.16
CA LEU A 354 28.97 4.45 -6.33
C LEU A 354 30.18 5.37 -6.28
N ALA A 355 29.98 6.67 -6.03
CA ALA A 355 31.07 7.64 -5.87
C ALA A 355 31.99 7.27 -4.70
N TYR A 356 31.44 6.85 -3.56
CA TYR A 356 32.21 6.36 -2.41
C TYR A 356 33.14 5.19 -2.79
N VAL A 357 32.62 4.21 -3.51
CA VAL A 357 33.38 3.03 -3.93
C VAL A 357 34.50 3.43 -4.91
N ILE A 358 34.21 4.28 -5.89
CA ILE A 358 35.19 4.72 -6.88
C ILE A 358 36.33 5.53 -6.22
N LEU A 359 35.97 6.53 -5.41
CA LEU A 359 36.96 7.43 -4.80
C LEU A 359 37.87 6.73 -3.78
N ASN A 360 37.35 5.75 -3.06
CA ASN A 360 38.12 5.03 -2.06
C ASN A 360 38.89 3.82 -2.61
N PHE A 361 38.30 3.07 -3.54
CA PHE A 361 38.76 1.70 -3.82
C PHE A 361 39.19 1.44 -5.28
N SER A 362 39.25 2.47 -6.15
CA SER A 362 39.62 2.32 -7.54
C SER A 362 41.00 1.67 -7.75
N SER A 363 41.96 1.93 -6.85
CA SER A 363 43.27 1.28 -6.87
C SER A 363 43.19 -0.23 -6.60
N LEU A 364 42.39 -0.64 -5.64
CA LEU A 364 42.19 -2.04 -5.25
C LEU A 364 41.55 -2.87 -6.37
N PHE A 365 40.67 -2.26 -7.17
CA PHE A 365 40.12 -2.89 -8.37
C PHE A 365 41.19 -3.17 -9.44
N ARG A 366 42.18 -2.25 -9.60
CA ARG A 366 43.29 -2.45 -10.54
C ARG A 366 44.15 -3.61 -10.12
N ASP A 367 44.32 -3.80 -8.81
CA ASP A 367 45.11 -4.89 -8.24
C ASP A 367 44.33 -6.22 -8.19
N GLY A 368 43.09 -6.25 -8.68
CA GLY A 368 42.23 -7.45 -8.72
C GLY A 368 41.79 -7.94 -7.33
N LEU A 369 41.77 -7.05 -6.32
CA LEU A 369 41.43 -7.40 -4.95
C LEU A 369 39.92 -7.46 -4.75
N GLU A 370 39.50 -8.25 -3.76
CA GLU A 370 38.08 -8.42 -3.37
C GLU A 370 37.58 -7.21 -2.59
N VAL A 371 37.24 -6.11 -3.29
CA VAL A 371 36.82 -4.82 -2.73
C VAL A 371 35.64 -4.98 -1.78
N HIS A 372 34.69 -5.89 -2.05
CA HIS A 372 33.54 -6.14 -1.19
C HIS A 372 33.90 -6.54 0.24
N LYS A 373 35.09 -7.08 0.51
CA LYS A 373 35.54 -7.45 1.85
C LYS A 373 36.04 -6.25 2.69
N VAL A 374 36.40 -5.16 2.01
CA VAL A 374 37.01 -3.98 2.64
C VAL A 374 36.18 -2.69 2.49
N VAL A 375 35.11 -2.70 1.70
CA VAL A 375 34.30 -1.53 1.37
C VAL A 375 33.77 -0.78 2.61
N PHE A 376 33.52 -1.48 3.71
CA PHE A 376 33.06 -0.89 4.95
C PHE A 376 34.15 -0.63 5.99
N LYS A 377 35.41 -0.86 5.65
CA LYS A 377 36.55 -0.47 6.51
C LYS A 377 36.87 1.01 6.27
N PRO A 378 37.21 1.78 7.32
CA PRO A 378 37.64 3.15 7.13
C PRO A 378 38.81 3.23 6.13
N PHE A 379 38.70 4.09 5.15
CA PHE A 379 39.73 4.40 4.17
C PHE A 379 39.92 5.92 4.06
N ARG A 380 40.09 6.50 2.87
CA ARG A 380 40.33 7.94 2.70
C ARG A 380 39.15 8.80 3.13
N TYR A 381 37.94 8.44 2.69
CA TYR A 381 36.73 9.20 2.94
C TYR A 381 35.71 8.33 3.68
N PRO A 382 35.15 8.76 4.80
CA PRO A 382 34.19 8.00 5.58
C PRO A 382 32.82 7.95 4.90
N ILE A 383 32.12 6.82 4.99
CA ILE A 383 30.82 6.60 4.34
C ILE A 383 29.72 7.56 4.84
N TRP A 384 29.80 8.03 6.09
CA TRP A 384 28.79 8.96 6.63
C TRP A 384 28.75 10.29 5.86
N MET A 385 29.88 10.76 5.32
CA MET A 385 29.93 11.96 4.49
C MET A 385 29.09 11.78 3.21
N PHE A 386 29.17 10.63 2.54
CA PHE A 386 28.36 10.33 1.37
C PHE A 386 26.88 10.17 1.69
N ARG A 387 26.54 9.66 2.88
CA ARG A 387 25.16 9.62 3.36
C ARG A 387 24.57 11.02 3.55
N ILE A 388 25.33 11.95 4.11
CA ILE A 388 24.91 13.36 4.23
C ILE A 388 24.75 13.98 2.83
N MET A 389 25.68 13.75 1.92
CA MET A 389 25.56 14.23 0.54
C MET A 389 24.34 13.64 -0.17
N ALA A 390 24.04 12.37 0.05
CA ALA A 390 22.82 11.74 -0.46
C ALA A 390 21.55 12.39 0.14
N LEU A 391 21.54 12.70 1.43
CA LEU A 391 20.43 13.41 2.07
C LEU A 391 20.23 14.81 1.47
N ILE A 392 21.32 15.55 1.23
CA ILE A 392 21.27 16.86 0.55
C ILE A 392 20.73 16.69 -0.88
N MET A 393 21.12 15.62 -1.59
CA MET A 393 20.62 15.31 -2.92
C MET A 393 19.12 15.01 -2.91
N VAL A 394 18.62 14.23 -1.93
CA VAL A 394 17.17 14.01 -1.74
C VAL A 394 16.46 15.34 -1.50
N GLY A 395 17.03 16.22 -0.65
CA GLY A 395 16.50 17.58 -0.45
C GLY A 395 16.43 18.38 -1.74
N GLY A 396 17.44 18.29 -2.61
CA GLY A 396 17.45 18.92 -3.94
C GLY A 396 16.36 18.36 -4.86
N LEU A 397 16.15 17.03 -4.86
CA LEU A 397 15.07 16.40 -5.62
C LEU A 397 13.69 16.85 -5.12
N LEU A 398 13.49 16.96 -3.80
CA LEU A 398 12.25 17.47 -3.22
C LEU A 398 11.98 18.94 -3.60
N LEU A 399 13.02 19.78 -3.64
CA LEU A 399 12.91 21.15 -4.13
C LEU A 399 12.50 21.19 -5.60
N PHE A 400 13.04 20.31 -6.43
CA PHE A 400 12.73 20.24 -7.85
C PHE A 400 11.24 19.98 -8.12
N ILE A 401 10.58 19.19 -7.25
CA ILE A 401 9.16 18.83 -7.35
C ILE A 401 8.26 19.62 -6.40
N ASP A 402 8.70 20.79 -5.94
CA ASP A 402 7.93 21.68 -5.06
C ASP A 402 7.41 20.99 -3.79
N PHE A 403 8.23 20.13 -3.17
CA PHE A 403 7.89 19.37 -1.96
C PHE A 403 6.58 18.57 -2.06
N PHE A 404 6.19 18.14 -3.25
CA PHE A 404 4.93 17.43 -3.48
C PHE A 404 4.73 16.20 -2.56
N PRO A 405 5.74 15.33 -2.29
CA PRO A 405 5.58 14.20 -1.37
C PRO A 405 5.21 14.60 0.08
N THR A 406 5.56 15.80 0.53
CA THR A 406 5.14 16.26 1.87
C THR A 406 3.64 16.59 1.92
N ARG A 407 3.07 17.05 0.81
CA ARG A 407 1.62 17.26 0.68
C ARG A 407 0.89 15.90 0.63
N GLN A 408 1.39 14.95 -0.12
CA GLN A 408 0.87 13.57 -0.13
C GLN A 408 0.91 12.92 1.25
N PHE A 409 2.00 13.12 1.99
CA PHE A 409 2.13 12.67 3.37
C PHE A 409 1.02 13.20 4.29
N SER A 410 0.69 14.49 4.17
CA SER A 410 -0.43 15.09 4.90
C SER A 410 -1.77 14.53 4.44
N ALA A 411 -2.01 14.45 3.13
CA ALA A 411 -3.23 13.89 2.57
C ALA A 411 -3.46 12.44 3.04
N ALA A 412 -2.40 11.62 3.06
CA ALA A 412 -2.46 10.24 3.55
C ALA A 412 -2.95 10.12 4.99
N SER A 413 -2.48 11.02 5.86
CA SER A 413 -2.86 11.04 7.27
C SER A 413 -4.32 11.45 7.48
N TYR A 414 -4.80 12.44 6.74
CA TYR A 414 -6.21 12.87 6.80
C TYR A 414 -7.16 11.84 6.17
N ASN A 415 -6.73 11.13 5.13
CA ASN A 415 -7.49 10.00 4.58
C ASN A 415 -7.72 8.90 5.62
N ALA A 416 -6.69 8.54 6.38
CA ALA A 416 -6.83 7.54 7.44
C ALA A 416 -7.81 7.98 8.56
N LEU A 417 -7.85 9.28 8.88
CA LEU A 417 -8.85 9.83 9.80
C LEU A 417 -10.26 9.82 9.21
N GLY A 418 -10.41 10.15 7.94
CA GLY A 418 -11.69 10.04 7.23
C GLY A 418 -12.23 8.61 7.27
N ASP A 419 -11.37 7.61 7.08
CA ASP A 419 -11.72 6.18 7.21
C ASP A 419 -12.21 5.84 8.62
N TYR A 420 -11.52 6.33 9.65
CA TYR A 420 -11.92 6.13 11.03
C TYR A 420 -13.33 6.68 11.30
N TYR A 421 -13.59 7.95 10.96
CA TYR A 421 -14.91 8.56 11.17
C TYR A 421 -16.00 7.90 10.31
N THR A 422 -15.67 7.41 9.12
CA THR A 422 -16.59 6.61 8.29
C THR A 422 -16.99 5.31 9.01
N THR A 423 -16.06 4.63 9.67
CA THR A 423 -16.33 3.43 10.46
C THR A 423 -17.21 3.73 11.69
N GLU A 424 -16.99 4.88 12.32
CA GLU A 424 -17.82 5.37 13.45
C GLU A 424 -19.20 5.88 13.00
N LYS A 425 -19.47 5.89 11.66
CA LYS A 425 -20.69 6.46 11.05
C LYS A 425 -20.85 7.96 11.29
N ASP A 426 -19.78 8.64 11.64
CA ASP A 426 -19.76 10.11 11.75
C ASP A 426 -19.38 10.70 10.40
N TYR A 427 -20.32 10.65 9.47
CA TYR A 427 -20.11 11.06 8.09
C TYR A 427 -19.76 12.55 7.94
N LYS A 428 -20.16 13.39 8.89
CA LYS A 428 -19.81 14.82 8.87
C LYS A 428 -18.34 15.05 9.13
N PHE A 429 -17.78 14.42 10.17
CA PHE A 429 -16.34 14.48 10.43
C PHE A 429 -15.55 13.76 9.35
N ALA A 430 -16.02 12.61 8.85
CA ALA A 430 -15.39 11.92 7.72
C ALA A 430 -15.25 12.84 6.50
N GLU A 431 -16.32 13.56 6.13
CA GLU A 431 -16.33 14.51 5.02
C GLU A 431 -15.33 15.66 5.23
N ILE A 432 -15.25 16.20 6.45
CA ILE A 432 -14.29 17.26 6.80
C ILE A 432 -12.86 16.78 6.61
N GLU A 433 -12.52 15.60 7.15
CA GLU A 433 -11.16 15.04 7.06
C GLU A 433 -10.77 14.74 5.60
N TYR A 434 -11.66 14.16 4.82
CA TYR A 434 -11.44 13.94 3.39
C TYR A 434 -11.30 15.26 2.62
N LYS A 435 -12.07 16.31 2.93
CA LYS A 435 -11.92 17.64 2.31
C LYS A 435 -10.59 18.29 2.69
N ILE A 436 -10.10 18.10 3.91
CA ILE A 436 -8.77 18.53 4.30
C ILE A 436 -7.70 17.77 3.48
N ALA A 437 -7.85 16.45 3.31
CA ALA A 437 -6.96 15.66 2.46
C ALA A 437 -6.90 16.21 1.01
N LEU A 438 -8.06 16.59 0.43
CA LEU A 438 -8.12 17.22 -0.90
C LEU A 438 -7.42 18.58 -0.96
N SER A 439 -7.36 19.33 0.14
CA SER A 439 -6.65 20.62 0.15
C SER A 439 -5.14 20.44 -0.04
N TYR A 440 -4.60 19.30 0.40
CA TYR A 440 -3.20 18.93 0.18
C TYR A 440 -2.97 18.27 -1.17
N GLU A 441 -3.84 17.35 -1.58
CA GLU A 441 -3.76 16.67 -2.88
C GLU A 441 -5.15 16.53 -3.53
N PRO A 442 -5.53 17.48 -4.42
CA PRO A 442 -6.86 17.50 -5.04
C PRO A 442 -7.15 16.32 -5.98
N ARG A 443 -6.12 15.63 -6.47
CA ARG A 443 -6.24 14.56 -7.46
C ARG A 443 -6.10 13.16 -6.87
N ASN A 444 -6.06 13.00 -5.54
CA ASN A 444 -5.95 11.66 -4.98
C ASN A 444 -7.25 10.86 -5.19
N HIS A 445 -7.09 9.62 -5.61
CA HIS A 445 -8.18 8.73 -5.97
C HIS A 445 -9.05 8.40 -4.76
N LYS A 446 -8.41 7.96 -3.66
CA LYS A 446 -9.13 7.53 -2.45
C LYS A 446 -10.12 8.57 -1.95
N THR A 447 -9.66 9.80 -1.75
CA THR A 447 -10.50 10.86 -1.17
C THR A 447 -11.66 11.21 -2.09
N ASN A 448 -11.39 11.31 -3.41
CA ASN A 448 -12.43 11.61 -4.37
C ASN A 448 -13.48 10.49 -4.42
N TYR A 449 -13.06 9.22 -4.44
CA TYR A 449 -13.99 8.09 -4.41
C TYR A 449 -14.79 8.02 -3.10
N ALA A 450 -14.14 8.24 -1.96
CA ALA A 450 -14.81 8.23 -0.65
C ALA A 450 -15.87 9.35 -0.54
N LEU A 451 -15.53 10.57 -0.97
CA LEU A 451 -16.50 11.69 -0.99
C LEU A 451 -17.65 11.45 -1.98
N ALA A 452 -17.36 10.84 -3.14
CA ALA A 452 -18.41 10.44 -4.07
C ALA A 452 -19.38 9.43 -3.44
N SER A 453 -18.83 8.42 -2.75
CA SER A 453 -19.63 7.42 -2.02
C SER A 453 -20.48 8.03 -0.91
N LEU A 454 -19.93 9.00 -0.16
CA LEU A 454 -20.67 9.73 0.87
C LEU A 454 -21.82 10.55 0.26
N ALA A 455 -21.58 11.23 -0.86
CA ALA A 455 -22.61 12.01 -1.57
C ALA A 455 -23.74 11.10 -2.10
N LEU A 456 -23.41 9.94 -2.69
CA LEU A 456 -24.42 8.93 -3.10
C LEU A 456 -25.27 8.46 -1.94
N ASN A 457 -24.66 8.20 -0.78
CA ASN A 457 -25.40 7.79 0.41
C ASN A 457 -26.36 8.89 0.93
N GLN A 458 -26.10 10.14 0.59
CA GLN A 458 -26.96 11.29 0.92
C GLN A 458 -27.98 11.59 -0.19
N GLY A 459 -27.96 10.87 -1.32
CA GLY A 459 -28.81 11.08 -2.49
C GLY A 459 -28.39 12.26 -3.36
N ASP A 460 -27.19 12.80 -3.16
CA ASP A 460 -26.63 13.90 -3.97
C ASP A 460 -25.82 13.35 -5.16
N ASN A 461 -26.54 12.98 -6.21
CA ASN A 461 -25.97 12.42 -7.43
C ASN A 461 -25.09 13.42 -8.19
N GLU A 462 -25.41 14.72 -8.14
CA GLU A 462 -24.62 15.74 -8.82
C GLU A 462 -23.22 15.87 -8.20
N THR A 463 -23.15 16.05 -6.88
CA THR A 463 -21.87 16.10 -6.16
C THR A 463 -21.09 14.79 -6.30
N ALA A 464 -21.76 13.64 -6.24
CA ALA A 464 -21.12 12.33 -6.44
C ALA A 464 -20.47 12.24 -7.83
N GLY A 465 -21.17 12.65 -8.89
CA GLY A 465 -20.66 12.69 -10.24
C GLY A 465 -19.41 13.56 -10.39
N VAL A 466 -19.37 14.72 -9.73
CA VAL A 466 -18.18 15.61 -9.71
C VAL A 466 -16.98 14.89 -9.08
N TYR A 467 -17.16 14.23 -7.94
CA TYR A 467 -16.06 13.54 -7.27
C TYR A 467 -15.63 12.27 -8.00
N PHE A 468 -16.53 11.46 -8.56
CA PHE A 468 -16.14 10.32 -9.40
C PHE A 468 -15.35 10.77 -10.63
N ARG A 469 -15.74 11.87 -11.29
CA ARG A 469 -14.98 12.43 -12.40
C ARG A 469 -13.57 12.87 -11.98
N LYS A 470 -13.39 13.40 -10.78
CA LYS A 470 -12.06 13.70 -10.23
C LYS A 470 -11.27 12.42 -9.92
N ALA A 471 -11.92 11.36 -9.46
CA ALA A 471 -11.27 10.06 -9.24
C ALA A 471 -10.71 9.48 -10.55
N THR A 472 -11.41 9.63 -11.69
CA THR A 472 -10.90 9.18 -13.00
C THR A 472 -9.69 9.96 -13.52
N ALA A 473 -9.32 11.08 -12.92
CA ALA A 473 -8.25 11.96 -13.43
C ALA A 473 -6.82 11.46 -13.13
N LYS A 474 -6.65 10.70 -12.02
CA LYS A 474 -5.37 10.13 -11.59
C LYS A 474 -5.59 8.69 -11.14
N ASN A 475 -4.87 7.75 -11.73
CA ASN A 475 -4.99 6.32 -11.43
C ASN A 475 -6.44 5.78 -11.53
N PRO A 476 -7.13 5.98 -12.68
CA PRO A 476 -8.52 5.57 -12.84
C PRO A 476 -8.71 4.07 -12.65
N SER A 477 -9.90 3.70 -12.17
CA SER A 477 -10.33 2.31 -12.01
C SER A 477 -11.67 2.04 -12.71
N PRO A 478 -12.03 0.78 -13.01
CA PRO A 478 -13.35 0.46 -13.53
C PRO A 478 -14.49 0.91 -12.62
N PHE A 479 -14.26 0.90 -11.30
CA PHE A 479 -15.25 1.33 -10.30
C PHE A 479 -15.63 2.81 -10.43
N ASP A 480 -14.65 3.68 -10.81
CA ASP A 480 -14.91 5.12 -10.98
C ASP A 480 -15.85 5.39 -12.15
N TYR A 481 -15.64 4.67 -13.27
CA TYR A 481 -16.46 4.81 -14.46
C TYR A 481 -17.88 4.30 -14.23
N GLU A 482 -18.04 3.24 -13.46
CA GLU A 482 -19.36 2.76 -13.06
C GLU A 482 -20.04 3.77 -12.15
N GLY A 483 -19.38 4.21 -11.06
CA GLY A 483 -19.94 5.17 -10.12
C GLY A 483 -20.33 6.50 -10.79
N LEU A 484 -19.48 6.99 -11.70
CA LEU A 484 -19.79 8.18 -12.50
C LEU A 484 -20.99 7.97 -13.43
N SER A 485 -21.04 6.84 -14.14
CA SER A 485 -22.14 6.51 -15.02
C SER A 485 -23.46 6.41 -14.26
N ARG A 486 -23.46 5.74 -13.11
CA ARG A 486 -24.63 5.63 -12.25
C ARG A 486 -25.12 6.98 -11.75
N SER A 487 -24.21 7.84 -11.25
CA SER A 487 -24.54 9.19 -10.80
C SER A 487 -25.20 10.02 -11.90
N LEU A 488 -24.74 9.88 -13.15
CA LEU A 488 -25.30 10.59 -14.31
C LEU A 488 -26.64 10.01 -14.73
N SER A 489 -26.80 8.69 -14.70
CA SER A 489 -28.06 8.03 -15.07
C SER A 489 -29.17 8.37 -14.08
N ASP A 490 -28.88 8.37 -12.79
CA ASP A 490 -29.82 8.72 -11.73
C ASP A 490 -30.11 10.23 -11.68
N GLY A 491 -29.23 11.06 -12.28
CA GLY A 491 -29.37 12.52 -12.44
C GLY A 491 -29.96 12.96 -13.78
N ASP A 492 -30.74 12.13 -14.48
CA ASP A 492 -31.38 12.40 -15.78
C ASP A 492 -30.42 12.70 -16.95
N GLN A 493 -29.15 12.30 -16.84
CA GLN A 493 -28.12 12.46 -17.87
C GLN A 493 -27.76 11.14 -18.58
N PHE A 494 -28.76 10.39 -18.95
CA PHE A 494 -28.64 9.01 -19.47
C PHE A 494 -27.63 8.85 -20.62
N PHE A 495 -27.61 9.74 -21.61
CA PHE A 495 -26.66 9.65 -22.71
C PHE A 495 -25.21 9.90 -22.27
N ASN A 496 -25.01 10.80 -21.30
CA ASN A 496 -23.68 11.05 -20.74
C ASN A 496 -23.18 9.80 -19.98
N ALA A 497 -24.07 9.06 -19.32
CA ALA A 497 -23.74 7.80 -18.66
C ALA A 497 -23.20 6.75 -19.67
N ILE A 498 -23.81 6.64 -20.87
CA ILE A 498 -23.32 5.76 -21.95
C ILE A 498 -21.93 6.18 -22.39
N PHE A 499 -21.67 7.48 -22.60
CA PHE A 499 -20.35 7.98 -23.03
C PHE A 499 -19.27 7.66 -21.98
N VAL A 500 -19.59 7.82 -20.72
CA VAL A 500 -18.68 7.50 -19.61
C VAL A 500 -18.32 6.01 -19.57
N LEU A 501 -19.32 5.10 -19.67
CA LEU A 501 -19.05 3.67 -19.72
C LEU A 501 -18.25 3.28 -20.97
N LYS A 502 -18.53 3.91 -22.10
CA LYS A 502 -17.76 3.67 -23.33
C LYS A 502 -16.29 4.08 -23.15
N GLU A 503 -16.03 5.23 -22.53
CA GLU A 503 -14.67 5.64 -22.16
C GLU A 503 -14.02 4.64 -21.20
N GLY A 504 -14.76 4.20 -20.17
CA GLY A 504 -14.29 3.18 -19.22
C GLY A 504 -13.92 1.87 -19.91
N VAL A 505 -14.76 1.35 -20.82
CA VAL A 505 -14.47 0.14 -21.58
C VAL A 505 -13.25 0.32 -22.51
N GLN A 506 -13.04 1.49 -23.08
CA GLN A 506 -11.85 1.78 -23.89
C GLN A 506 -10.56 1.73 -23.06
N LYS A 507 -10.59 2.25 -21.82
CA LYS A 507 -9.45 2.20 -20.90
C LYS A 507 -9.25 0.83 -20.26
N PHE A 508 -10.35 0.12 -20.00
CA PHE A 508 -10.37 -1.21 -19.36
C PHE A 508 -11.06 -2.25 -20.23
N PRO A 509 -10.48 -2.62 -21.38
CA PRO A 509 -11.14 -3.48 -22.38
C PRO A 509 -11.39 -4.91 -21.89
N LYS A 510 -10.82 -5.30 -20.75
CA LYS A 510 -11.04 -6.61 -20.11
C LYS A 510 -11.99 -6.55 -18.91
N SER A 511 -12.60 -5.41 -18.60
CA SER A 511 -13.62 -5.35 -17.55
C SER A 511 -14.96 -5.79 -18.08
N GLY A 512 -15.34 -7.03 -17.78
CA GLY A 512 -16.64 -7.59 -18.12
C GLY A 512 -17.78 -6.87 -17.40
N GLU A 513 -17.53 -6.32 -16.22
CA GLU A 513 -18.49 -5.57 -15.42
C GLU A 513 -18.90 -4.27 -16.14
N LEU A 514 -17.93 -3.50 -16.64
CA LEU A 514 -18.23 -2.29 -17.43
C LEU A 514 -18.92 -2.63 -18.77
N GLN A 515 -18.50 -3.73 -19.42
CA GLN A 515 -19.11 -4.21 -20.66
C GLN A 515 -20.57 -4.59 -20.45
N ASN A 516 -20.88 -5.29 -19.35
CA ASN A 516 -22.25 -5.65 -18.97
C ASN A 516 -23.13 -4.42 -18.76
N ASN A 517 -22.61 -3.44 -18.00
CA ASN A 517 -23.36 -2.22 -17.71
C ASN A 517 -23.57 -1.36 -18.97
N LEU A 518 -22.58 -1.30 -19.85
CA LEU A 518 -22.72 -0.62 -21.14
C LEU A 518 -23.76 -1.31 -22.04
N ALA A 519 -23.77 -2.66 -22.10
CA ALA A 519 -24.77 -3.44 -22.80
C ALA A 519 -26.17 -3.16 -22.24
N HIS A 520 -26.32 -3.10 -20.92
CA HIS A 520 -27.57 -2.79 -20.25
C HIS A 520 -28.11 -1.40 -20.65
N LEU A 521 -27.26 -0.35 -20.70
CA LEU A 521 -27.68 0.97 -21.16
C LEU A 521 -28.00 0.99 -22.67
N TYR A 522 -27.29 0.25 -23.51
CA TYR A 522 -27.65 0.08 -24.93
C TYR A 522 -28.97 -0.62 -25.10
N ASN A 523 -29.26 -1.62 -24.28
CA ASN A 523 -30.59 -2.29 -24.29
C ASN A 523 -31.72 -1.32 -23.93
N LYS A 524 -31.53 -0.49 -22.89
CA LYS A 524 -32.49 0.59 -22.56
C LYS A 524 -32.64 1.61 -23.69
N SER A 525 -31.59 1.82 -24.51
CA SER A 525 -31.60 2.71 -25.69
C SER A 525 -32.19 2.04 -26.96
N LYS A 526 -32.61 0.78 -26.89
CA LYS A 526 -33.10 -0.01 -28.03
C LYS A 526 -32.10 -0.15 -29.18
N LEU A 527 -30.82 -0.38 -28.86
CA LEU A 527 -29.71 -0.62 -29.79
C LEU A 527 -29.29 -2.10 -29.73
N PRO A 528 -30.03 -3.04 -30.39
CA PRO A 528 -29.89 -4.48 -30.21
C PRO A 528 -28.50 -5.00 -30.59
N ASP A 529 -27.92 -4.53 -31.70
CA ASP A 529 -26.60 -4.99 -32.16
C ASP A 529 -25.50 -4.68 -31.16
N SER A 530 -25.47 -3.44 -30.64
CA SER A 530 -24.51 -3.05 -29.62
C SER A 530 -24.72 -3.80 -28.31
N THR A 531 -25.96 -3.99 -27.92
CA THR A 531 -26.34 -4.76 -26.71
C THR A 531 -25.78 -6.17 -26.76
N LEU A 532 -26.02 -6.88 -27.89
CA LEU A 532 -25.54 -8.25 -28.08
C LEU A 532 -24.02 -8.35 -27.98
N ILE A 533 -23.32 -7.51 -28.74
CA ILE A 533 -21.84 -7.50 -28.76
C ILE A 533 -21.25 -7.32 -27.34
N TYR A 534 -21.78 -6.36 -26.59
CA TYR A 534 -21.21 -6.07 -25.27
C TYR A 534 -21.60 -7.08 -24.20
N TYR A 535 -22.79 -7.71 -24.25
CA TYR A 535 -23.11 -8.83 -23.37
C TYR A 535 -22.24 -10.06 -23.68
N GLU A 536 -22.00 -10.40 -24.96
CA GLU A 536 -21.10 -11.49 -25.33
C GLU A 536 -19.65 -11.24 -24.88
N LEU A 537 -19.16 -10.00 -24.94
CA LEU A 537 -17.85 -9.63 -24.41
C LEU A 537 -17.84 -9.75 -22.87
N ALA A 538 -18.90 -9.32 -22.22
CA ALA A 538 -19.01 -9.38 -20.77
C ALA A 538 -19.01 -10.82 -20.25
N THR A 539 -19.70 -11.77 -20.91
CA THR A 539 -19.70 -13.19 -20.52
C THR A 539 -18.29 -13.80 -20.52
N LYS A 540 -17.41 -13.31 -21.42
CA LYS A 540 -16.01 -13.78 -21.52
C LYS A 540 -15.09 -13.15 -20.50
N ASN A 541 -15.37 -11.91 -20.05
CA ASN A 541 -14.44 -11.09 -19.30
C ASN A 541 -14.85 -10.86 -17.84
N ALA A 542 -16.14 -11.02 -17.49
CA ALA A 542 -16.62 -10.75 -16.13
C ALA A 542 -16.09 -11.78 -15.13
N LYS A 543 -15.79 -11.35 -13.92
CA LYS A 543 -15.43 -12.24 -12.80
C LYS A 543 -16.58 -13.15 -12.37
N LYS A 544 -17.84 -12.69 -12.58
CA LYS A 544 -19.07 -13.44 -12.36
C LYS A 544 -19.80 -13.55 -13.69
N PRO A 545 -19.44 -14.53 -14.55
CA PRO A 545 -19.98 -14.65 -15.90
C PRO A 545 -21.48 -15.01 -15.92
N GLU A 546 -22.03 -15.53 -14.82
CA GLU A 546 -23.46 -15.81 -14.66
C GLU A 546 -24.32 -14.56 -14.81
N VAL A 547 -23.86 -13.38 -14.37
CA VAL A 547 -24.59 -12.11 -14.48
C VAL A 547 -24.82 -11.69 -15.93
N PRO A 548 -23.76 -11.47 -16.76
CA PRO A 548 -23.97 -11.13 -18.16
C PRO A 548 -24.63 -12.25 -18.97
N SER A 549 -24.45 -13.52 -18.58
CA SER A 549 -25.14 -14.64 -19.24
C SER A 549 -26.65 -14.60 -19.00
N SER A 550 -27.09 -14.31 -17.77
CA SER A 550 -28.50 -14.10 -17.44
C SER A 550 -29.10 -12.93 -18.23
N ASN A 551 -28.37 -11.82 -18.33
CA ASN A 551 -28.78 -10.66 -19.10
C ASN A 551 -28.88 -10.95 -20.60
N LEU A 552 -27.98 -11.74 -21.17
CA LEU A 552 -28.01 -12.16 -22.57
C LEU A 552 -29.23 -13.03 -22.85
N LEU A 553 -29.56 -13.95 -21.94
CA LEU A 553 -30.78 -14.75 -22.02
C LEU A 553 -32.06 -13.90 -21.97
N ALA A 554 -32.10 -12.94 -21.04
CA ALA A 554 -33.21 -12.00 -20.93
C ALA A 554 -33.33 -11.11 -22.18
N PHE A 555 -32.23 -10.69 -22.78
CA PHE A 555 -32.20 -9.95 -24.03
C PHE A 555 -32.77 -10.77 -25.19
N TRP A 556 -32.37 -12.04 -25.33
CA TRP A 556 -32.92 -12.93 -26.36
C TRP A 556 -34.41 -13.21 -26.15
N ALA A 557 -34.83 -13.48 -24.91
CA ALA A 557 -36.24 -13.67 -24.61
C ALA A 557 -37.12 -12.48 -24.98
N ASN A 558 -36.60 -11.27 -24.86
CA ASN A 558 -37.33 -10.03 -25.19
C ASN A 558 -37.34 -9.71 -26.70
N ASN A 559 -36.31 -10.09 -27.45
CA ASN A 559 -36.12 -9.67 -28.85
C ASN A 559 -36.36 -10.76 -29.88
N LEU A 560 -36.23 -12.05 -29.54
CA LEU A 560 -36.47 -13.18 -30.39
C LEU A 560 -37.90 -13.70 -30.14
N LYS A 561 -38.88 -13.17 -30.85
CA LYS A 561 -40.30 -13.54 -30.69
C LYS A 561 -40.65 -14.97 -31.15
N ASP A 562 -39.74 -15.64 -31.89
CA ASP A 562 -39.95 -17.03 -32.34
C ASP A 562 -38.64 -17.79 -32.54
N THR A 563 -38.59 -19.05 -32.13
CA THR A 563 -37.58 -20.08 -32.44
C THR A 563 -36.23 -19.99 -31.73
N GLY A 564 -36.04 -20.64 -30.62
CA GLY A 564 -34.74 -20.93 -30.05
C GLY A 564 -34.63 -20.90 -28.51
N ILE A 565 -35.65 -20.45 -27.82
CA ILE A 565 -35.63 -20.38 -26.33
C ILE A 565 -35.56 -21.79 -25.72
N GLU A 566 -36.13 -22.82 -26.38
CA GLU A 566 -36.03 -24.23 -25.94
C GLU A 566 -34.61 -24.80 -26.01
N GLU A 567 -33.82 -24.43 -27.04
CA GLU A 567 -32.43 -24.89 -27.17
C GLU A 567 -31.50 -24.21 -26.16
N ILE A 568 -31.77 -22.94 -25.85
CA ILE A 568 -30.95 -22.16 -24.88
C ILE A 568 -31.19 -22.64 -23.45
N GLY A 569 -32.46 -22.94 -23.09
CA GLY A 569 -32.80 -23.52 -21.79
C GLY A 569 -32.19 -24.90 -21.54
N ARG A 570 -31.91 -25.68 -22.59
CA ARG A 570 -31.25 -27.01 -22.50
C ARG A 570 -29.73 -26.91 -22.37
N ALA A 571 -29.09 -25.79 -22.73
CA ALA A 571 -27.65 -25.61 -22.65
C ALA A 571 -27.18 -25.18 -21.24
N HIS A 572 -28.10 -24.82 -20.32
CA HIS A 572 -27.80 -24.31 -19.00
C HIS A 572 -28.43 -25.12 -17.84
N VAL A 573 -28.89 -26.35 -18.07
CA VAL A 573 -29.34 -27.30 -17.04
C VAL A 573 -28.27 -28.35 -16.75
#